data_840c39f73fcfaafe6a9efbbd2a0412ba
#
_entry.id   840c39f73fcfaafe6a9efbbd2a0412ba
#
_cell.length_a   1.000
_cell.length_b   1.000
_cell.length_c   1.000
_cell.angle_alpha   90.00
_cell.angle_beta   90.00
_cell.angle_gamma   90.00
#
_symmetry.space_group_name_H-M   'P 1'
#
loop_
_entity.id
_entity.type
_entity.pdbx_description
1 polymer ?
#
loop_
_entity_poly.entity_id
_entity_poly.type
_entity_poly.pdbx_seq_one_letter_code
_entity_poly.pdbx_strand_id
1 'polypeptide(L)' 'MNDKMKKVVQELRKRFRGSIEFYDVPYTEQYKIEYCLNGLYIAKFLSYDFIKKKDTREIVLSLNILIATDIHNHFYK' A
#
# COMPACT_ATOMS: atom_id res chain seq x y z
N MET A 1 10.53 -5.58 -13.30
CA MET A 1 9.99 -5.86 -11.99
C MET A 1 10.42 -4.78 -11.01
N ASN A 2 9.57 -4.39 -10.10
CA ASN A 2 9.83 -3.23 -9.27
C ASN A 2 10.32 -3.63 -7.86
N ASP A 3 11.63 -3.61 -7.67
CA ASP A 3 12.25 -3.94 -6.38
C ASP A 3 11.89 -2.92 -5.31
N LYS A 4 11.61 -1.69 -5.70
CA LYS A 4 11.20 -0.63 -4.79
C LYS A 4 9.86 -0.96 -4.14
N MET A 5 8.89 -1.43 -4.93
CA MET A 5 7.59 -1.84 -4.39
C MET A 5 7.69 -3.05 -3.48
N LYS A 6 8.60 -3.98 -3.79
CA LYS A 6 8.85 -5.13 -2.91
C LYS A 6 9.32 -4.66 -1.53
N LYS A 7 10.24 -3.70 -1.49
CA LYS A 7 10.74 -3.15 -0.22
C LYS A 7 9.65 -2.40 0.53
N VAL A 8 8.83 -1.63 -0.18
CA VAL A 8 7.71 -0.91 0.42
C VAL A 8 6.76 -1.89 1.10
N VAL A 9 6.37 -2.95 0.40
CA VAL A 9 5.42 -3.93 0.93
C VAL A 9 6.04 -4.68 2.11
N GLN A 10 7.32 -5.04 2.04
CA GLN A 10 8.01 -5.69 3.16
C GLN A 10 7.98 -4.82 4.42
N GLU A 11 8.20 -3.51 4.29
CA GLU A 11 8.14 -2.60 5.42
C GLU A 11 6.72 -2.45 5.98
N LEU A 12 5.73 -2.40 5.10
CA LEU A 12 4.33 -2.32 5.53
C LEU A 12 3.90 -3.59 6.27
N ARG A 13 4.37 -4.76 5.83
CA ARG A 13 4.05 -6.03 6.50
C ARG A 13 4.56 -6.09 7.93
N LYS A 14 5.61 -5.35 8.24
CA LYS A 14 6.14 -5.25 9.61
C LYS A 14 5.26 -4.39 10.51
N ARG A 15 4.45 -3.51 9.94
CA ARG A 15 3.67 -2.51 10.66
C ARG A 15 2.21 -2.89 10.86
N PHE A 16 1.69 -3.77 10.01
CA PHE A 16 0.29 -4.14 10.01
C PHE A 16 0.12 -5.66 10.13
N ARG A 17 -0.89 -6.05 10.88
CA ARG A 17 -1.36 -7.44 10.85
C ARG A 17 -2.18 -7.62 9.58
N GLY A 18 -2.30 -8.87 9.13
CA GLY A 18 -3.04 -9.17 7.92
C GLY A 18 -2.11 -9.36 6.73
N SER A 19 -2.70 -9.45 5.55
CA SER A 19 -1.92 -9.64 4.34
C SER A 19 -1.84 -8.36 3.53
N ILE A 20 -0.66 -8.07 3.00
CA ILE A 20 -0.44 -6.92 2.11
C ILE A 20 0.24 -7.46 0.86
N GLU A 21 -0.36 -7.16 -0.29
CA GLU A 21 0.17 -7.54 -1.59
C GLU A 21 0.15 -6.33 -2.51
N PHE A 22 0.97 -6.35 -3.54
CA PHE A 22 0.91 -5.33 -4.56
C PHE A 22 0.82 -5.96 -5.95
N TYR A 23 0.18 -5.24 -6.85
CA TYR A 23 -0.01 -5.69 -8.23
C TYR A 23 0.31 -4.54 -9.17
N ASP A 24 0.99 -4.88 -10.25
CA ASP A 24 1.26 -3.93 -11.32
C ASP A 24 0.03 -3.86 -12.22
N VAL A 25 -0.47 -2.65 -12.44
CA VAL A 25 -1.62 -2.40 -13.32
C VAL A 25 -1.15 -1.49 -14.46
N PRO A 26 -0.40 -2.04 -15.43
CA PRO A 26 0.21 -1.23 -16.47
C PRO A 26 -0.78 -0.48 -17.36
N TYR A 27 -1.98 -0.99 -17.47
CA TYR A 27 -3.01 -0.36 -18.29
C TYR A 27 -3.30 1.08 -17.82
N THR A 28 -3.27 1.31 -16.50
CA THR A 28 -3.50 2.64 -15.93
C THR A 28 -2.22 3.27 -15.39
N GLU A 29 -1.07 2.63 -15.62
CA GLU A 29 0.24 3.06 -15.11
C GLU A 29 0.22 3.28 -13.60
N GLN A 30 -0.32 2.30 -12.89
CA GLN A 30 -0.44 2.33 -11.43
C GLN A 30 -0.06 1.00 -10.83
N TYR A 31 0.28 1.04 -9.54
CA TYR A 31 0.35 -0.15 -8.69
C TYR A 31 -0.86 -0.14 -7.78
N LYS A 32 -1.45 -1.33 -7.59
CA LYS A 32 -2.55 -1.54 -6.65
C LYS A 32 -1.96 -2.20 -5.41
N ILE A 33 -2.22 -1.65 -4.25
CA ILE A 33 -1.83 -2.24 -2.98
C ILE A 33 -3.11 -2.74 -2.29
N GLU A 34 -3.13 -4.02 -1.91
CA GLU A 34 -4.28 -4.63 -1.25
C GLU A 34 -3.91 -5.03 0.17
N TYR A 35 -4.75 -4.65 1.10
CA TYR A 35 -4.63 -5.04 2.50
C TYR A 35 -5.89 -5.79 2.92
N CYS A 36 -5.72 -6.95 3.56
CA CYS A 36 -6.83 -7.77 4.04
C CYS A 36 -6.58 -8.20 5.48
N LEU A 37 -7.60 -8.04 6.31
CA LEU A 37 -7.56 -8.53 7.69
C LEU A 37 -9.00 -8.80 8.17
N ASN A 38 -9.29 -10.06 8.51
CA ASN A 38 -10.57 -10.45 9.14
C ASN A 38 -11.80 -9.85 8.42
N GLY A 39 -11.86 -10.00 7.11
CA GLY A 39 -12.97 -9.50 6.31
C GLY A 39 -12.86 -8.05 5.87
N LEU A 40 -11.93 -7.29 6.45
CA LEU A 40 -11.64 -5.95 5.98
C LEU A 40 -10.76 -6.02 4.74
N TYR A 41 -11.15 -5.31 3.70
CA TYR A 41 -10.39 -5.22 2.46
C TYR A 41 -10.16 -3.75 2.12
N ILE A 42 -8.91 -3.38 1.93
CA ILE A 42 -8.53 -2.02 1.56
C ILE A 42 -7.68 -2.09 0.30
N ALA A 43 -8.03 -1.29 -0.70
CA ALA A 43 -7.24 -1.18 -1.93
C ALA A 43 -6.83 0.27 -2.14
N LYS A 44 -5.56 0.48 -2.41
CA LYS A 44 -5.02 1.80 -2.73
C LYS A 44 -4.25 1.73 -4.02
N PHE A 45 -4.26 2.83 -4.77
CA PHE A 45 -3.55 2.91 -6.05
C PHE A 45 -2.49 4.00 -5.98
N LEU A 46 -1.30 3.68 -6.47
CA LEU A 46 -0.21 4.64 -6.57
C LEU A 46 0.26 4.69 -8.02
N SER A 47 0.37 5.88 -8.58
CA SER A 47 0.84 6.03 -9.96
C SER A 47 2.32 5.63 -10.08
N TYR A 48 2.71 5.21 -11.28
CA TYR A 48 4.12 4.95 -11.58
C TYR A 48 4.96 6.19 -11.29
N ASP A 49 4.43 7.37 -11.64
CA ASP A 49 5.14 8.63 -11.46
C ASP A 49 5.41 8.91 -9.98
N PHE A 50 4.42 8.69 -9.12
CA PHE A 50 4.58 8.85 -7.67
C PHE A 50 5.67 7.93 -7.14
N ILE A 51 5.63 6.64 -7.54
CA ILE A 51 6.63 5.65 -7.12
C ILE A 51 8.02 6.05 -7.59
N LYS A 52 8.12 6.55 -8.82
CA LYS A 52 9.38 6.96 -9.40
C LYS A 52 10.00 8.16 -8.68
N LYS A 53 9.17 9.15 -8.32
CA LYS A 53 9.63 10.41 -7.74
C LYS A 53 9.92 10.34 -6.25
N LYS A 54 9.24 9.47 -5.52
CA LYS A 54 9.37 9.38 -4.07
C LYS A 54 10.31 8.24 -3.69
N ASP A 55 11.03 8.41 -2.58
CA ASP A 55 11.85 7.32 -2.09
C ASP A 55 11.01 6.28 -1.33
N THR A 56 11.61 5.14 -1.05
CA THR A 56 10.93 4.02 -0.38
C THR A 56 10.28 4.46 0.93
N ARG A 57 11.01 5.24 1.73
CA ARG A 57 10.51 5.69 3.04
C ARG A 57 9.28 6.57 2.90
N GLU A 58 9.29 7.51 1.95
CA GLU A 58 8.15 8.40 1.73
C GLU A 58 6.91 7.60 1.28
N ILE A 59 7.10 6.62 0.42
CA ILE A 59 6.01 5.76 -0.04
C ILE A 59 5.44 4.96 1.13
N VAL A 60 6.30 4.37 1.95
CA VAL A 60 5.87 3.60 3.14
C VAL A 60 5.05 4.49 4.07
N LEU A 61 5.54 5.70 4.36
CA LEU A 61 4.83 6.62 5.25
C LEU A 61 3.48 7.02 4.69
N SER A 62 3.39 7.30 3.39
CA SER A 62 2.14 7.65 2.74
C SER A 62 1.12 6.52 2.82
N LEU A 63 1.54 5.30 2.49
CA LEU A 63 0.65 4.14 2.55
C LEU A 63 0.27 3.80 3.99
N ASN A 64 1.20 3.95 4.93
CA ASN A 64 0.91 3.73 6.34
C ASN A 64 -0.24 4.62 6.81
N ILE A 65 -0.21 5.90 6.46
CA ILE A 65 -1.27 6.85 6.82
C ILE A 65 -2.59 6.46 6.15
N LEU A 66 -2.57 6.15 4.87
CA LEU A 66 -3.78 5.80 4.12
C LEU A 66 -4.44 4.53 4.67
N ILE A 67 -3.65 3.49 4.89
CA ILE A 67 -4.16 2.22 5.39
C ILE A 67 -4.64 2.37 6.84
N ALA A 68 -3.86 3.03 7.69
CA ALA A 68 -4.24 3.23 9.08
C ALA A 68 -5.53 4.05 9.21
N THR A 69 -5.70 5.07 8.37
CA THR A 69 -6.91 5.88 8.35
C THR A 69 -8.13 5.05 7.98
N ASP A 70 -8.01 4.20 6.97
CA ASP A 70 -9.11 3.35 6.55
C ASP A 70 -9.46 2.31 7.62
N ILE A 71 -8.46 1.74 8.29
CA ILE A 71 -8.69 0.81 9.41
C ILE A 71 -9.43 1.52 10.52
N HIS A 72 -8.96 2.72 10.89
CA HIS A 72 -9.60 3.52 11.94
C HIS A 72 -11.06 3.80 11.60
N ASN A 73 -11.33 4.26 10.40
CA ASN A 73 -12.68 4.57 9.95
C ASN A 73 -13.59 3.36 9.94
N HIS A 74 -13.03 2.17 9.68
CA HIS A 74 -13.80 0.92 9.68
C HIS A 74 -14.24 0.54 11.11
N PHE A 75 -13.35 0.66 12.08
CA PHE A 75 -13.61 0.19 13.45
C PHE A 75 -14.21 1.25 14.38
N TYR A 76 -14.08 2.53 14.06
CA TYR A 76 -14.48 3.61 14.96
C TYR A 76 -15.47 4.59 14.33
N LYS A 77 -16.36 4.07 13.51
CA LYS A 77 -17.40 4.88 12.90
C LYS A 77 -18.37 5.43 13.95
#